data_cd19e2c65514eaf509babf8a5c917d9c
#
_entry.id   cd19e2c65514eaf509babf8a5c917d9c
#
_cell.length_a   1.000
_cell.length_b   1.000
_cell.length_c   1.000
_cell.angle_alpha   90.00
_cell.angle_beta   90.00
_cell.angle_gamma   90.00
#
_symmetry.space_group_name_H-M   'P 1'
#
loop_
_entity.id
_entity.type
_entity.pdbx_description
1 polymer ?
#
loop_
_entity_poly.entity_id
_entity_poly.type
_entity_poly.pdbx_seq_one_letter_code
_entity_poly.pdbx_strand_id
1 'polypeptide(L)'
;MLTEIIKIKGDWEDAVNDSRATVGKEPLGREPSRKFKREILISEHSTIRGIIIKWIWKNIPSWVATHFSRHKWECFIKTQRTDRTGISRDKLPQDAPVNFTGEANPQHLIDTGRKRLCYMASKETRKRMESLKKTLKPIEPEISDVLVPNCVYRCGCPEPNGCGWFERMCDKHPTLASTDIQWRYDTYNEIFYSEE
;
A
#
# COMPACT_ATOMS: atom_id res chain seq x y z
N MET A 1 8.92 12.75 -8.73
CA MET A 1 7.96 11.78 -8.16
C MET A 1 8.63 10.41 -8.05
N LEU A 2 8.49 9.70 -6.92
CA LEU A 2 9.19 8.42 -6.69
C LEU A 2 8.42 7.20 -7.22
N THR A 3 7.12 7.35 -7.46
CA THR A 3 6.20 6.31 -7.95
C THR A 3 5.48 6.82 -9.19
N GLU A 4 5.26 5.93 -10.15
CA GLU A 4 4.43 6.17 -11.32
C GLU A 4 3.44 5.02 -11.44
N ILE A 5 2.12 5.33 -11.50
CA ILE A 5 1.10 4.32 -11.78
C ILE A 5 1.07 4.07 -13.29
N ILE A 6 1.30 2.82 -13.68
CA ILE A 6 1.32 2.40 -15.08
C ILE A 6 -0.10 2.09 -15.56
N LYS A 7 -0.87 1.34 -14.74
CA LYS A 7 -2.19 0.86 -15.14
C LYS A 7 -2.99 0.40 -13.91
N ILE A 8 -4.30 0.60 -13.98
CA ILE A 8 -5.28 -0.08 -13.11
C ILE A 8 -6.11 -1.00 -14.00
N LYS A 9 -6.31 -2.24 -13.59
CA LYS A 9 -7.13 -3.25 -14.26
C LYS A 9 -8.27 -3.65 -13.31
N GLY A 10 -9.43 -4.01 -13.85
CA GLY A 10 -10.66 -4.19 -13.09
C GLY A 10 -11.19 -2.85 -12.60
N ASP A 11 -12.40 -2.82 -12.16
CA ASP A 11 -13.06 -1.60 -11.68
C ASP A 11 -13.95 -1.88 -10.45
N TRP A 12 -14.52 -0.82 -9.92
CA TRP A 12 -15.36 -0.89 -8.75
C TRP A 12 -16.75 -1.47 -9.03
N GLU A 13 -17.23 -1.36 -10.26
CA GLU A 13 -18.50 -1.96 -10.66
C GLU A 13 -18.38 -3.47 -10.66
N ASP A 14 -17.30 -4.03 -11.20
CA ASP A 14 -17.00 -5.47 -11.14
C ASP A 14 -16.88 -5.95 -9.69
N ALA A 15 -16.11 -5.26 -8.86
CA ALA A 15 -15.92 -5.63 -7.46
C ALA A 15 -17.23 -5.64 -6.65
N VAL A 16 -18.14 -4.70 -6.91
CA VAL A 16 -19.45 -4.67 -6.24
C VAL A 16 -20.39 -5.74 -6.80
N ASN A 17 -20.34 -5.99 -8.10
CA ASN A 17 -21.17 -7.01 -8.75
C ASN A 17 -20.77 -8.42 -8.29
N ASP A 18 -19.48 -8.69 -8.14
CA ASP A 18 -18.98 -9.91 -7.51
C ASP A 18 -19.51 -10.08 -6.07
N SER A 19 -19.48 -8.99 -5.27
CA SER A 19 -20.04 -9.00 -3.93
C SER A 19 -21.55 -9.27 -3.93
N ARG A 20 -22.29 -8.72 -4.89
CA ARG A 20 -23.74 -8.95 -5.05
C ARG A 20 -24.06 -10.38 -5.48
N ALA A 21 -23.25 -10.91 -6.39
CA ALA A 21 -23.39 -12.30 -6.87
C ALA A 21 -23.25 -13.32 -5.74
N THR A 22 -22.36 -13.07 -4.75
CA THR A 22 -22.20 -13.97 -3.59
C THR A 22 -23.45 -14.11 -2.72
N VAL A 23 -24.38 -13.16 -2.81
CA VAL A 23 -25.65 -13.16 -2.07
C VAL A 23 -26.87 -13.24 -3.00
N GLY A 24 -26.68 -13.67 -4.25
CA GLY A 24 -27.75 -13.89 -5.23
C GLY A 24 -28.48 -12.64 -5.69
N LYS A 25 -27.81 -11.48 -5.68
CA LYS A 25 -28.41 -10.21 -6.14
C LYS A 25 -27.93 -9.88 -7.57
N GLU A 26 -28.84 -9.28 -8.34
CA GLU A 26 -28.54 -8.78 -9.69
C GLU A 26 -27.45 -7.71 -9.67
N PRO A 27 -26.67 -7.55 -10.76
CA PRO A 27 -25.68 -6.48 -10.91
C PRO A 27 -26.23 -5.10 -10.57
N LEU A 28 -25.38 -4.21 -10.05
CA LEU A 28 -25.78 -2.87 -9.64
C LEU A 28 -26.02 -1.94 -10.86
N GLY A 29 -25.28 -2.17 -11.96
CA GLY A 29 -25.35 -1.37 -13.19
C GLY A 29 -24.84 0.07 -13.04
N ARG A 30 -24.05 0.34 -12.02
CA ARG A 30 -23.43 1.65 -11.77
C ARG A 30 -22.26 1.53 -10.80
N GLU A 31 -21.38 2.52 -10.85
CA GLU A 31 -20.29 2.62 -9.89
C GLU A 31 -20.81 2.77 -8.43
N PRO A 32 -20.23 2.05 -7.46
CA PRO A 32 -20.63 2.13 -6.07
C PRO A 32 -20.22 3.47 -5.42
N SER A 33 -20.91 3.85 -4.35
CA SER A 33 -20.58 5.07 -3.62
C SER A 33 -19.21 4.98 -2.94
N ARG A 34 -18.55 6.13 -2.73
CA ARG A 34 -17.28 6.22 -1.99
C ARG A 34 -17.37 5.58 -0.60
N LYS A 35 -18.51 5.77 0.08
CA LYS A 35 -18.77 5.14 1.38
C LYS A 35 -18.69 3.62 1.28
N PHE A 36 -19.38 3.02 0.30
CA PHE A 36 -19.37 1.57 0.11
C PHE A 36 -17.97 1.04 -0.26
N LYS A 37 -17.26 1.72 -1.17
CA LYS A 37 -15.88 1.37 -1.51
C LYS A 37 -14.98 1.29 -0.27
N ARG A 38 -15.09 2.30 0.59
CA ARG A 38 -14.35 2.35 1.84
C ARG A 38 -14.73 1.23 2.80
N GLU A 39 -16.02 0.93 2.95
CA GLU A 39 -16.53 -0.14 3.82
C GLU A 39 -15.96 -1.50 3.42
N ILE A 40 -16.00 -1.86 2.12
CA ILE A 40 -15.48 -3.16 1.65
C ILE A 40 -13.94 -3.23 1.69
N LEU A 41 -13.23 -2.10 1.60
CA LEU A 41 -11.79 -2.04 1.79
C LEU A 41 -11.40 -2.22 3.27
N ILE A 42 -12.10 -1.57 4.19
CA ILE A 42 -11.86 -1.69 5.63
C ILE A 42 -12.19 -3.09 6.14
N SER A 43 -13.28 -3.68 5.65
CA SER A 43 -13.65 -5.06 5.96
C SER A 43 -12.80 -6.11 5.22
N GLU A 44 -11.91 -5.67 4.33
CA GLU A 44 -11.06 -6.53 3.52
C GLU A 44 -11.86 -7.60 2.75
N HIS A 45 -13.02 -7.21 2.22
CA HIS A 45 -13.89 -8.11 1.49
C HIS A 45 -13.19 -8.69 0.26
N SER A 46 -13.34 -9.99 0.01
CA SER A 46 -12.56 -10.71 -1.01
C SER A 46 -12.66 -10.13 -2.42
N THR A 47 -13.76 -9.48 -2.76
CA THR A 47 -14.01 -8.92 -4.10
C THR A 47 -13.10 -7.74 -4.46
N ILE A 48 -12.50 -7.04 -3.48
CA ILE A 48 -11.49 -6.00 -3.77
C ILE A 48 -10.26 -6.56 -4.51
N ARG A 49 -10.08 -7.87 -4.51
CA ARG A 49 -8.96 -8.55 -5.18
C ARG A 49 -9.07 -8.52 -6.70
N GLY A 50 -10.25 -8.25 -7.25
CA GLY A 50 -10.48 -8.06 -8.70
C GLY A 50 -9.82 -6.80 -9.26
N ILE A 51 -9.54 -5.80 -8.43
CA ILE A 51 -8.87 -4.57 -8.84
C ILE A 51 -7.36 -4.80 -8.76
N ILE A 52 -6.62 -4.52 -9.82
CA ILE A 52 -5.16 -4.70 -9.88
C ILE A 52 -4.49 -3.38 -10.22
N ILE A 53 -3.58 -2.96 -9.38
CA ILE A 53 -2.78 -1.74 -9.54
C ILE A 53 -1.37 -2.12 -9.96
N LYS A 54 -0.89 -1.53 -11.06
CA LYS A 54 0.47 -1.71 -11.56
C LYS A 54 1.22 -0.39 -11.50
N TRP A 55 2.42 -0.41 -10.91
CA TRP A 55 3.27 0.78 -10.76
C TRP A 55 4.74 0.46 -11.03
N ILE A 56 5.54 1.52 -11.16
CA ILE A 56 7.00 1.42 -11.25
C ILE A 56 7.69 2.36 -10.25
N TRP A 57 8.75 1.84 -9.64
CA TRP A 57 9.77 2.62 -8.95
C TRP A 57 11.08 2.55 -9.74
N LYS A 58 11.58 3.70 -10.16
CA LYS A 58 12.83 3.80 -10.93
C LYS A 58 13.99 4.09 -9.98
N ASN A 59 15.16 3.49 -10.29
CA ASN A 59 16.43 3.74 -9.60
C ASN A 59 16.33 3.59 -8.07
N ILE A 60 15.73 2.49 -7.61
CA ILE A 60 15.72 2.13 -6.19
C ILE A 60 16.96 1.28 -5.87
N PRO A 61 17.51 1.35 -4.64
CA PRO A 61 18.55 0.41 -4.22
C PRO A 61 18.09 -1.03 -4.36
N SER A 62 18.96 -1.94 -4.83
CA SER A 62 18.58 -3.34 -5.07
C SER A 62 18.12 -4.05 -3.78
N TRP A 63 18.68 -3.71 -2.62
CA TRP A 63 18.23 -4.24 -1.34
C TRP A 63 16.80 -3.78 -0.98
N VAL A 64 16.39 -2.57 -1.38
CA VAL A 64 14.99 -2.10 -1.21
C VAL A 64 14.06 -2.95 -2.07
N ALA A 65 14.43 -3.21 -3.33
CA ALA A 65 13.67 -4.10 -4.21
C ALA A 65 13.51 -5.50 -3.57
N THR A 66 14.58 -6.04 -2.94
CA THR A 66 14.54 -7.32 -2.22
C THR A 66 13.56 -7.30 -1.04
N HIS A 67 13.45 -6.18 -0.30
CA HIS A 67 12.45 -6.06 0.77
C HIS A 67 11.02 -6.16 0.23
N PHE A 68 10.76 -5.60 -0.95
CA PHE A 68 9.44 -5.62 -1.54
C PHE A 68 9.12 -6.93 -2.28
N SER A 69 10.11 -7.64 -2.82
CA SER A 69 9.90 -8.93 -3.49
C SER A 69 9.41 -10.05 -2.55
N ARG A 70 9.47 -9.84 -1.23
CA ARG A 70 8.98 -10.79 -0.22
C ARG A 70 7.49 -10.66 0.08
N HIS A 71 6.81 -9.67 -0.51
CA HIS A 71 5.38 -9.48 -0.32
C HIS A 71 4.58 -10.31 -1.33
N LYS A 72 3.28 -10.54 -1.02
CA LYS A 72 2.36 -11.31 -1.85
C LYS A 72 1.86 -10.46 -3.04
N TRP A 73 2.75 -10.13 -3.95
CA TRP A 73 2.43 -9.41 -5.18
C TRP A 73 3.37 -9.83 -6.29
N GLU A 74 2.98 -9.59 -7.53
CA GLU A 74 3.87 -9.82 -8.66
C GLU A 74 4.87 -8.67 -8.76
N CYS A 75 6.14 -9.00 -9.00
CA CYS A 75 7.16 -7.98 -9.20
C CYS A 75 8.16 -8.36 -10.28
N PHE A 76 8.60 -7.34 -11.01
CA PHE A 76 9.60 -7.47 -12.06
C PHE A 76 10.73 -6.48 -11.75
N ILE A 77 11.91 -7.02 -11.46
CA ILE A 77 13.08 -6.24 -11.06
C ILE A 77 14.08 -6.24 -12.21
N LYS A 78 14.67 -5.07 -12.51
CA LYS A 78 15.74 -4.96 -13.51
C LYS A 78 16.83 -5.98 -13.23
N THR A 79 17.16 -6.79 -14.22
CA THR A 79 18.21 -7.80 -14.09
C THR A 79 19.57 -7.21 -13.81
N GLN A 80 20.35 -7.88 -12.98
CA GLN A 80 21.78 -7.61 -12.74
C GLN A 80 22.67 -8.70 -13.33
N ARG A 81 22.16 -9.53 -14.22
CA ARG A 81 22.92 -10.61 -14.89
C ARG A 81 24.02 -10.00 -15.78
N THR A 82 25.25 -10.47 -15.59
CA THR A 82 26.43 -9.99 -16.34
C THR A 82 26.26 -10.12 -17.86
N ASP A 83 25.67 -11.23 -18.32
CA ASP A 83 25.40 -11.48 -19.75
C ASP A 83 24.38 -10.53 -20.38
N ARG A 84 23.56 -9.85 -19.57
CA ARG A 84 22.55 -8.87 -20.02
C ARG A 84 22.98 -7.42 -19.84
N THR A 85 23.80 -7.15 -18.85
CA THR A 85 24.20 -5.79 -18.50
C THR A 85 25.60 -5.41 -18.96
N GLY A 86 26.45 -6.40 -19.26
CA GLY A 86 27.87 -6.21 -19.52
C GLY A 86 28.71 -5.88 -18.27
N ILE A 87 28.07 -5.77 -17.10
CA ILE A 87 28.72 -5.42 -15.84
C ILE A 87 28.79 -6.66 -14.95
N SER A 88 29.98 -7.00 -14.42
CA SER A 88 30.11 -8.11 -13.48
C SER A 88 29.22 -7.90 -12.26
N ARG A 89 28.33 -8.86 -12.01
CA ARG A 89 27.43 -8.84 -10.85
C ARG A 89 28.18 -8.73 -9.53
N ASP A 90 29.35 -9.38 -9.42
CA ASP A 90 30.14 -9.43 -8.20
C ASP A 90 30.79 -8.08 -7.85
N LYS A 91 30.80 -7.14 -8.83
CA LYS A 91 31.30 -5.78 -8.66
C LYS A 91 30.19 -4.77 -8.35
N LEU A 92 28.92 -5.19 -8.34
CA LEU A 92 27.80 -4.30 -8.05
C LEU A 92 27.62 -4.17 -6.53
N PRO A 93 27.55 -2.94 -5.99
CA PRO A 93 27.24 -2.73 -4.59
C PRO A 93 25.77 -3.11 -4.29
N GLN A 94 25.44 -3.37 -3.02
CA GLN A 94 24.08 -3.74 -2.61
C GLN A 94 23.03 -2.64 -2.87
N ASP A 95 23.48 -1.40 -2.99
CA ASP A 95 22.63 -0.24 -3.32
C ASP A 95 22.60 0.07 -4.82
N ALA A 96 23.19 -0.80 -5.67
CA ALA A 96 23.13 -0.63 -7.11
C ALA A 96 21.68 -0.36 -7.58
N PRO A 97 21.45 0.67 -8.41
CA PRO A 97 20.10 1.09 -8.75
C PRO A 97 19.41 0.09 -9.69
N VAL A 98 18.19 -0.29 -9.33
CA VAL A 98 17.31 -1.14 -10.14
C VAL A 98 15.94 -0.48 -10.33
N ASN A 99 15.25 -0.85 -11.42
CA ASN A 99 13.83 -0.55 -11.55
C ASN A 99 13.04 -1.72 -10.98
N PHE A 100 11.96 -1.39 -10.28
CA PHE A 100 11.02 -2.33 -9.71
C PHE A 100 9.63 -2.02 -10.25
N THR A 101 9.05 -2.93 -10.99
CA THR A 101 7.63 -2.87 -11.36
C THR A 101 6.86 -3.81 -10.42
N GLY A 102 5.84 -3.29 -9.75
CA GLY A 102 4.95 -4.07 -8.91
C GLY A 102 3.55 -4.15 -9.50
N GLU A 103 2.86 -5.25 -9.24
CA GLU A 103 1.45 -5.46 -9.60
C GLU A 103 0.76 -6.15 -8.42
N ALA A 104 -0.26 -5.49 -7.85
CA ALA A 104 -0.94 -5.96 -6.65
C ALA A 104 -2.42 -5.55 -6.62
N ASN A 105 -3.24 -6.36 -5.95
CA ASN A 105 -4.59 -5.97 -5.59
C ASN A 105 -4.61 -5.15 -4.28
N PRO A 106 -5.74 -4.47 -3.93
CA PRO A 106 -5.84 -3.68 -2.71
C PRO A 106 -5.55 -4.47 -1.44
N GLN A 107 -5.93 -5.74 -1.33
CA GLN A 107 -5.61 -6.58 -0.17
C GLN A 107 -4.10 -6.68 0.05
N HIS A 108 -3.34 -6.97 -0.99
CA HIS A 108 -1.89 -7.07 -0.90
C HIS A 108 -1.22 -5.71 -0.61
N LEU A 109 -1.79 -4.61 -1.12
CA LEU A 109 -1.33 -3.26 -0.79
C LEU A 109 -1.59 -2.92 0.67
N ILE A 110 -2.76 -3.26 1.22
CA ILE A 110 -3.11 -3.10 2.64
C ILE A 110 -2.12 -3.89 3.52
N ASP A 111 -1.91 -5.18 3.24
CA ASP A 111 -0.99 -6.04 4.00
C ASP A 111 0.44 -5.52 3.97
N THR A 112 0.87 -5.00 2.82
CA THR A 112 2.19 -4.41 2.67
C THR A 112 2.28 -3.05 3.36
N GLY A 113 1.26 -2.21 3.23
CA GLY A 113 1.15 -0.91 3.88
C GLY A 113 1.31 -1.01 5.39
N ARG A 114 0.65 -1.97 6.02
CA ARG A 114 0.74 -2.24 7.46
C ARG A 114 2.18 -2.42 7.94
N LYS A 115 3.03 -3.04 7.11
CA LYS A 115 4.44 -3.31 7.44
C LYS A 115 5.39 -2.21 6.96
N ARG A 116 5.13 -1.61 5.80
CA ARG A 116 6.08 -0.72 5.13
C ARG A 116 5.82 0.76 5.34
N LEU A 117 4.65 1.13 5.87
CA LEU A 117 4.40 2.47 6.41
C LEU A 117 4.80 2.59 7.90
N CYS A 118 5.19 1.49 8.53
CA CYS A 118 5.69 1.47 9.89
C CYS A 118 7.04 2.20 10.00
N TYR A 119 7.24 3.00 11.05
CA TYR A 119 8.49 3.72 11.30
C TYR A 119 9.66 2.78 11.67
N MET A 120 9.39 1.51 12.01
CA MET A 120 10.43 0.46 12.16
C MET A 120 10.93 -0.09 10.82
N ALA A 121 10.23 0.19 9.71
CA ALA A 121 10.76 -0.14 8.39
C ALA A 121 11.93 0.80 8.03
N SER A 122 12.88 0.31 7.20
CA SER A 122 13.95 1.20 6.72
C SER A 122 13.35 2.44 6.05
N LYS A 123 14.01 3.59 6.25
CA LYS A 123 13.55 4.87 5.73
C LYS A 123 13.31 4.85 4.21
N GLU A 124 14.21 4.19 3.48
CA GLU A 124 14.15 4.07 2.02
C GLU A 124 12.93 3.24 1.58
N THR A 125 12.69 2.12 2.24
CA THR A 125 11.53 1.25 1.98
C THR A 125 10.23 1.99 2.32
N ARG A 126 10.17 2.65 3.49
CA ARG A 126 9.00 3.43 3.90
C ARG A 126 8.68 4.54 2.90
N LYS A 127 9.67 5.32 2.47
CA LYS A 127 9.49 6.37 1.47
C LYS A 127 8.89 5.87 0.15
N ARG A 128 9.18 4.65 -0.28
CA ARG A 128 8.56 4.08 -1.50
C ARG A 128 7.09 3.77 -1.28
N MET A 129 6.73 3.21 -0.12
CA MET A 129 5.33 2.94 0.19
C MET A 129 4.54 4.22 0.43
N GLU A 130 5.12 5.22 1.09
CA GLU A 130 4.55 6.57 1.24
C GLU A 130 4.29 7.22 -0.13
N SER A 131 5.27 7.13 -1.04
CA SER A 131 5.13 7.65 -2.41
C SER A 131 4.02 6.92 -3.18
N LEU A 132 3.88 5.61 -3.04
CA LEU A 132 2.78 4.86 -3.67
C LEU A 132 1.42 5.32 -3.14
N LYS A 133 1.27 5.44 -1.81
CA LYS A 133 0.06 5.97 -1.17
C LYS A 133 -0.29 7.36 -1.70
N LYS A 134 0.68 8.28 -1.74
CA LYS A 134 0.49 9.65 -2.25
C LYS A 134 0.10 9.67 -3.72
N THR A 135 0.72 8.84 -4.55
CA THR A 135 0.42 8.77 -5.99
C THR A 135 -0.97 8.17 -6.26
N LEU A 136 -1.43 7.25 -5.40
CA LEU A 136 -2.78 6.69 -5.50
C LEU A 136 -3.88 7.67 -5.07
N LYS A 137 -3.59 8.61 -4.17
CA LYS A 137 -4.63 9.50 -3.60
C LYS A 137 -5.49 10.24 -4.62
N PRO A 138 -4.97 10.84 -5.69
CA PRO A 138 -5.79 11.51 -6.70
C PRO A 138 -6.51 10.56 -7.66
N ILE A 139 -6.12 9.28 -7.73
CA ILE A 139 -6.62 8.30 -8.72
C ILE A 139 -7.62 7.34 -8.07
N GLU A 140 -7.23 6.77 -6.93
CA GLU A 140 -7.99 5.80 -6.12
C GLU A 140 -7.94 6.22 -4.65
N PRO A 141 -8.64 7.29 -4.27
CA PRO A 141 -8.57 7.86 -2.93
C PRO A 141 -8.94 6.87 -1.83
N GLU A 142 -9.95 6.04 -2.06
CA GLU A 142 -10.41 5.07 -1.06
C GLU A 142 -9.37 3.98 -0.81
N ILE A 143 -8.67 3.51 -1.86
CA ILE A 143 -7.55 2.55 -1.71
C ILE A 143 -6.39 3.22 -0.97
N SER A 144 -6.05 4.44 -1.35
CA SER A 144 -5.00 5.20 -0.65
C SER A 144 -5.31 5.36 0.84
N ASP A 145 -6.54 5.69 1.20
CA ASP A 145 -6.94 6.01 2.57
C ASP A 145 -6.88 4.81 3.53
N VAL A 146 -6.99 3.58 3.01
CA VAL A 146 -6.85 2.37 3.84
C VAL A 146 -5.41 1.86 3.96
N LEU A 147 -4.45 2.48 3.27
CA LEU A 147 -3.03 2.16 3.45
C LEU A 147 -2.49 2.85 4.70
N VAL A 148 -2.45 2.13 5.81
CA VAL A 148 -2.03 2.63 7.11
C VAL A 148 -0.99 1.69 7.75
N PRO A 149 -0.14 2.16 8.69
CA PRO A 149 0.75 1.28 9.43
C PRO A 149 -0.01 0.36 10.39
N ASN A 150 0.61 -0.74 10.79
CA ASN A 150 -0.03 -1.78 11.60
C ASN A 150 -0.52 -1.27 12.97
N CYS A 151 0.17 -0.32 13.57
CA CYS A 151 -0.24 0.28 14.85
C CYS A 151 -1.58 1.05 14.73
N VAL A 152 -1.82 1.75 13.63
CA VAL A 152 -3.11 2.42 13.36
C VAL A 152 -4.23 1.39 13.13
N TYR A 153 -3.94 0.35 12.34
CA TYR A 153 -4.91 -0.73 12.11
C TYR A 153 -5.32 -1.43 13.41
N ARG A 154 -4.34 -1.76 14.27
CA ARG A 154 -4.55 -2.54 15.51
C ARG A 154 -4.92 -1.70 16.73
N CYS A 155 -4.94 -0.37 16.60
CA CYS A 155 -5.08 0.53 17.74
C CYS A 155 -3.99 0.29 18.81
N GLY A 156 -2.75 0.14 18.36
CA GLY A 156 -1.61 -0.13 19.23
C GLY A 156 -0.43 -0.75 18.49
N CYS A 157 0.77 -0.56 19.00
CA CYS A 157 1.98 -1.12 18.41
C CYS A 157 2.08 -2.62 18.69
N PRO A 158 2.18 -3.50 17.66
CA PRO A 158 2.33 -4.94 17.86
C PRO A 158 3.80 -5.37 18.08
N GLU A 159 4.76 -4.46 17.92
CA GLU A 159 6.19 -4.79 18.03
C GLU A 159 6.63 -4.76 19.50
N PRO A 160 7.37 -5.77 19.99
CA PRO A 160 7.85 -5.81 21.37
C PRO A 160 8.69 -4.60 21.76
N ASN A 161 9.49 -4.09 20.84
CA ASN A 161 10.32 -2.89 20.99
C ASN A 161 9.87 -1.84 19.95
N GLY A 162 8.64 -1.37 20.10
CA GLY A 162 8.06 -0.39 19.17
C GLY A 162 8.80 0.94 19.12
N CYS A 163 8.59 1.71 18.04
CA CYS A 163 9.26 3.02 17.87
C CYS A 163 8.62 4.13 18.71
N GLY A 164 7.53 3.87 19.45
CA GLY A 164 6.79 4.85 20.25
C GLY A 164 6.05 5.93 19.40
N TRP A 165 5.97 5.75 18.09
CA TRP A 165 5.29 6.72 17.22
C TRP A 165 3.79 6.78 17.52
N PHE A 166 3.15 5.63 17.68
CA PHE A 166 1.70 5.55 17.89
C PHE A 166 1.30 6.26 19.18
N GLU A 167 1.98 5.99 20.25
CA GLU A 167 1.74 6.59 21.58
C GLU A 167 1.89 8.10 21.53
N ARG A 168 3.02 8.59 20.98
CA ARG A 168 3.26 10.05 20.82
C ARG A 168 2.23 10.73 19.93
N MET A 169 1.69 10.03 18.92
CA MET A 169 0.64 10.59 18.08
C MET A 169 -0.72 10.56 18.75
N CYS A 170 -1.03 9.56 19.57
CA CYS A 170 -2.27 9.53 20.36
C CYS A 170 -2.34 10.69 21.38
N ASP A 171 -1.22 11.08 21.97
CA ASP A 171 -1.15 12.24 22.87
C ASP A 171 -1.55 13.56 22.16
N LYS A 172 -1.22 13.67 20.86
CA LYS A 172 -1.53 14.85 20.04
C LYS A 172 -2.88 14.76 19.33
N HIS A 173 -3.29 13.57 18.97
CA HIS A 173 -4.46 13.25 18.18
C HIS A 173 -5.24 12.08 18.83
N PRO A 174 -6.03 12.34 19.90
CA PRO A 174 -6.70 11.26 20.67
C PRO A 174 -7.60 10.37 19.82
N THR A 175 -8.14 10.85 18.72
CA THR A 175 -8.97 10.07 17.78
C THR A 175 -8.20 8.93 17.12
N LEU A 176 -6.86 8.97 17.09
CA LEU A 176 -6.04 7.87 16.62
C LEU A 176 -6.15 6.62 17.49
N ALA A 177 -6.51 6.75 18.76
CA ALA A 177 -6.79 5.67 19.70
C ALA A 177 -8.28 5.25 19.75
N SER A 178 -9.12 5.75 18.86
CA SER A 178 -10.54 5.39 18.79
C SER A 178 -10.71 3.88 18.55
N THR A 179 -11.77 3.30 19.15
CA THR A 179 -12.21 1.94 18.80
C THR A 179 -12.78 1.85 17.39
N ASP A 180 -13.30 2.96 16.86
CA ASP A 180 -13.75 3.07 15.47
C ASP A 180 -12.53 3.13 14.53
N ILE A 181 -12.41 2.11 13.69
CA ILE A 181 -11.32 1.97 12.72
C ILE A 181 -11.35 3.08 11.66
N GLN A 182 -12.54 3.59 11.29
CA GLN A 182 -12.65 4.64 10.29
C GLN A 182 -12.05 5.94 10.83
N TRP A 183 -12.34 6.29 12.09
CA TRP A 183 -11.77 7.49 12.72
C TRP A 183 -10.25 7.41 12.86
N ARG A 184 -9.71 6.23 13.20
CA ARG A 184 -8.25 6.05 13.22
C ARG A 184 -7.62 6.27 11.85
N TYR A 185 -8.25 5.76 10.79
CA TYR A 185 -7.74 5.91 9.42
C TYR A 185 -7.83 7.35 8.95
N ASP A 186 -8.91 8.06 9.26
CA ASP A 186 -9.05 9.47 8.91
C ASP A 186 -8.01 10.32 9.63
N THR A 187 -7.86 10.16 10.94
CA THR A 187 -6.84 10.87 11.72
C THR A 187 -5.42 10.58 11.21
N TYR A 188 -5.11 9.32 10.88
CA TYR A 188 -3.80 9.00 10.29
C TYR A 188 -3.60 9.68 8.94
N ASN A 189 -4.60 9.72 8.09
CA ASN A 189 -4.51 10.38 6.80
C ASN A 189 -4.33 11.89 6.94
N GLU A 190 -5.03 12.54 7.86
CA GLU A 190 -4.83 13.95 8.20
C GLU A 190 -3.38 14.23 8.60
N ILE A 191 -2.82 13.45 9.53
CA ILE A 191 -1.42 13.56 9.94
C ILE A 191 -0.49 13.33 8.75
N PHE A 192 -0.70 12.24 7.98
CA PHE A 192 0.17 11.85 6.88
C PHE A 192 0.24 12.89 5.76
N TYR A 193 -0.87 13.56 5.44
CA TYR A 193 -0.92 14.55 4.38
C TYR A 193 -0.64 15.99 4.86
N SER A 194 -0.65 16.27 6.18
CA SER A 194 -0.29 17.56 6.73
C SER A 194 1.23 17.77 6.89
N GLU A 195 2.01 16.70 6.90
CA GLU A 195 3.49 16.74 7.02
C GLU A 195 4.20 17.08 5.68
N GLU A 196 3.52 17.73 4.73
CA GLU A 196 4.10 18.17 3.44
C GLU A 196 4.69 19.58 3.50
#